data_8e1ad6231e70e1e83a34f560e5963a25
#
_entry.id   8e1ad6231e70e1e83a34f560e5963a25
#
_cell.length_a   1.000
_cell.length_b   1.000
_cell.length_c   1.000
_cell.angle_alpha   90.00
_cell.angle_beta   90.00
_cell.angle_gamma   90.00
#
_symmetry.space_group_name_H-M   'P 1'
#
loop_
_entity.id
_entity.type
_entity.pdbx_description
1 polymer ?
#
loop_
_entity_poly.entity_id
_entity_poly.type
_entity_poly.pdbx_seq_one_letter_code
_entity_poly.pdbx_strand_id
1 'polypeptide(L)'
;MISEVLVIVLFSYIIGSIPFGVILAKFFSLDDIRKIGSGNTGATNVLRTGNYTAAVLTLILDFSKACLAIYLTQIFNEQLIILSSLFILIGHIFPIWLRFKGGKGFASYLGIVLMINFYLFSFIALIWIFIFLVIRISSLSALISSFSSILLTYFLFNSDELLIFILTLITVSYTHLRAHETGRKLGC
;
A
#
# COMPACT_ATOMS: atom_id res chain seq x y z
N MET A 1 -1.70 28.32 -5.92
CA MET A 1 -1.55 27.58 -4.65
C MET A 1 -2.76 26.70 -4.32
N ILE A 2 -3.97 27.21 -4.07
CA ILE A 2 -5.17 26.37 -3.78
C ILE A 2 -5.50 25.43 -4.95
N SER A 3 -5.44 25.90 -6.18
CA SER A 3 -5.67 25.09 -7.39
C SER A 3 -4.67 23.95 -7.55
N GLU A 4 -3.40 24.18 -7.27
CA GLU A 4 -2.34 23.15 -7.34
C GLU A 4 -2.55 22.07 -6.29
N VAL A 5 -2.86 22.46 -5.05
CA VAL A 5 -3.18 21.53 -3.96
C VAL A 5 -4.36 20.64 -4.37
N LEU A 6 -5.44 21.22 -4.89
CA LEU A 6 -6.62 20.47 -5.32
C LEU A 6 -6.30 19.49 -6.45
N VAL A 7 -5.51 19.92 -7.43
CA VAL A 7 -5.07 19.06 -8.55
C VAL A 7 -4.28 17.87 -8.03
N ILE A 8 -3.28 18.08 -7.17
CA ILE A 8 -2.45 17.00 -6.63
C ILE A 8 -3.27 16.04 -5.77
N VAL A 9 -4.16 16.54 -4.93
CA VAL A 9 -5.05 15.73 -4.09
C VAL A 9 -5.92 14.81 -4.95
N LEU A 10 -6.63 15.37 -5.92
CA LEU A 10 -7.52 14.61 -6.81
C LEU A 10 -6.73 13.60 -7.65
N PHE A 11 -5.63 14.03 -8.24
CA PHE A 11 -4.75 13.21 -9.06
C PHE A 11 -4.23 12.00 -8.24
N SER A 12 -3.64 12.27 -7.06
CA SER A 12 -3.07 11.23 -6.21
C SER A 12 -4.13 10.25 -5.71
N TYR A 13 -5.30 10.75 -5.32
CA TYR A 13 -6.43 9.92 -4.94
C TYR A 13 -6.91 9.02 -6.08
N ILE A 14 -7.10 9.58 -7.28
CA ILE A 14 -7.57 8.82 -8.45
C ILE A 14 -6.57 7.72 -8.81
N ILE A 15 -5.28 8.03 -8.92
CA ILE A 15 -4.24 7.03 -9.21
C ILE A 15 -4.18 5.98 -8.10
N GLY A 16 -4.16 6.41 -6.84
CA GLY A 16 -4.19 5.51 -5.69
C GLY A 16 -5.38 4.56 -5.72
N SER A 17 -6.56 5.05 -6.14
CA SER A 17 -7.80 4.31 -6.14
C SER A 17 -7.93 3.26 -7.25
N ILE A 18 -7.00 3.19 -8.22
CA ILE A 18 -7.01 2.13 -9.24
C ILE A 18 -6.83 0.77 -8.57
N PRO A 19 -7.83 -0.15 -8.65
CA PRO A 19 -7.79 -1.41 -7.93
C PRO A 19 -7.17 -2.52 -8.80
N PHE A 20 -5.86 -2.51 -8.99
CA PHE A 20 -5.18 -3.42 -9.90
C PHE A 20 -5.46 -4.90 -9.63
N GLY A 21 -5.56 -5.31 -8.37
CA GLY A 21 -5.90 -6.70 -8.06
C GLY A 21 -7.27 -7.13 -8.60
N VAL A 22 -8.28 -6.26 -8.57
CA VAL A 22 -9.60 -6.56 -9.14
C VAL A 22 -9.55 -6.54 -10.66
N ILE A 23 -8.82 -5.59 -11.25
CA ILE A 23 -8.66 -5.48 -12.69
C ILE A 23 -7.96 -6.72 -13.25
N LEU A 24 -6.85 -7.12 -12.63
CA LEU A 24 -6.10 -8.30 -13.05
C LEU A 24 -6.87 -9.61 -12.80
N ALA A 25 -7.61 -9.72 -11.70
CA ALA A 25 -8.47 -10.87 -11.47
C ALA A 25 -9.49 -11.05 -12.61
N LYS A 26 -10.09 -9.96 -13.07
CA LYS A 26 -10.99 -10.00 -14.24
C LYS A 26 -10.25 -10.33 -15.52
N PHE A 27 -9.08 -9.73 -15.74
CA PHE A 27 -8.28 -9.97 -16.95
C PHE A 27 -7.85 -11.43 -17.11
N PHE A 28 -7.49 -12.08 -15.99
CA PHE A 28 -7.12 -13.49 -15.96
C PHE A 28 -8.32 -14.44 -15.77
N SER A 29 -9.55 -13.93 -15.86
CA SER A 29 -10.78 -14.72 -15.69
C SER A 29 -10.85 -15.48 -14.35
N LEU A 30 -10.32 -14.87 -13.29
CA LEU A 30 -10.34 -15.42 -11.93
C LEU A 30 -11.67 -15.10 -11.24
N ASP A 31 -12.01 -15.89 -10.22
CA ASP A 31 -13.13 -15.60 -9.35
C ASP A 31 -13.00 -14.24 -8.64
N ASP A 32 -14.13 -13.69 -8.19
CA ASP A 32 -14.13 -12.42 -7.47
C ASP A 32 -13.32 -12.52 -6.18
N ILE A 33 -12.11 -11.97 -6.21
CA ILE A 33 -11.15 -11.99 -5.08
C ILE A 33 -11.72 -11.38 -3.80
N ARG A 34 -12.78 -10.57 -3.90
CA ARG A 34 -13.47 -9.98 -2.73
C ARG A 34 -14.34 -11.00 -1.98
N LYS A 35 -14.63 -12.17 -2.61
CA LYS A 35 -15.36 -13.29 -2.03
C LYS A 35 -14.45 -14.42 -1.55
N ILE A 36 -13.14 -14.29 -1.77
CA ILE A 36 -12.13 -15.31 -1.44
C ILE A 36 -11.28 -14.84 -0.27
N GLY A 37 -10.93 -15.73 0.63
CA GLY A 37 -9.99 -15.51 1.72
C GLY A 37 -10.30 -14.28 2.56
N SER A 38 -9.41 -13.28 2.56
CA SER A 38 -9.59 -12.05 3.35
C SER A 38 -10.55 -11.03 2.72
N GLY A 39 -11.03 -11.27 1.50
CA GLY A 39 -11.83 -10.30 0.75
C GLY A 39 -11.07 -9.03 0.34
N ASN A 40 -9.74 -9.03 0.51
CA ASN A 40 -8.88 -7.88 0.20
C ASN A 40 -8.51 -7.86 -1.29
N THR A 41 -8.27 -6.67 -1.85
CA THR A 41 -7.92 -6.48 -3.27
C THR A 41 -6.42 -6.56 -3.56
N GLY A 42 -5.57 -6.77 -2.54
CA GLY A 42 -4.11 -6.81 -2.70
C GLY A 42 -3.56 -8.16 -3.17
N ALA A 43 -2.30 -8.16 -3.61
CA ALA A 43 -1.58 -9.28 -4.20
C ALA A 43 -1.66 -10.59 -3.41
N THR A 44 -1.54 -10.55 -2.08
CA THR A 44 -1.64 -11.74 -1.22
C THR A 44 -3.00 -12.45 -1.33
N ASN A 45 -4.08 -11.71 -1.56
CA ASN A 45 -5.40 -12.31 -1.74
C ASN A 45 -5.59 -12.81 -3.17
N VAL A 46 -5.04 -12.12 -4.17
CA VAL A 46 -4.97 -12.60 -5.55
C VAL A 46 -4.21 -13.92 -5.63
N LEU A 47 -3.11 -14.05 -4.89
CA LEU A 47 -2.32 -15.30 -4.84
C LEU A 47 -3.15 -16.52 -4.40
N ARG A 48 -4.17 -16.33 -3.58
CA ARG A 48 -5.06 -17.41 -3.11
C ARG A 48 -5.93 -18.01 -4.22
N THR A 49 -6.05 -17.34 -5.36
CA THR A 49 -6.69 -17.91 -6.56
C THR A 49 -5.81 -18.96 -7.26
N GLY A 50 -4.55 -19.12 -6.84
CA GLY A 50 -3.55 -19.98 -7.48
C GLY A 50 -2.83 -19.33 -8.66
N ASN A 51 -3.21 -18.11 -9.09
CA ASN A 51 -2.57 -17.42 -10.20
C ASN A 51 -1.42 -16.52 -9.70
N TYR A 52 -0.19 -17.05 -9.79
CA TYR A 52 1.03 -16.35 -9.38
C TYR A 52 1.30 -15.10 -10.22
N THR A 53 1.06 -15.17 -11.54
CA THR A 53 1.28 -14.04 -12.45
C THR A 53 0.40 -12.86 -12.11
N ALA A 54 -0.90 -13.09 -11.89
CA ALA A 54 -1.83 -12.05 -11.48
C ALA A 54 -1.43 -11.44 -10.14
N ALA A 55 -0.97 -12.26 -9.18
CA ALA A 55 -0.52 -11.78 -7.87
C ALA A 55 0.72 -10.90 -7.97
N VAL A 56 1.74 -11.34 -8.72
CA VAL A 56 2.98 -10.56 -8.92
C VAL A 56 2.69 -9.25 -9.66
N LEU A 57 1.90 -9.29 -10.72
CA LEU A 57 1.50 -8.07 -11.45
C LEU A 57 0.70 -7.12 -10.55
N THR A 58 -0.19 -7.63 -9.68
CA THR A 58 -0.90 -6.79 -8.71
C THR A 58 0.07 -6.07 -7.79
N LEU A 59 1.07 -6.78 -7.24
CA LEU A 59 2.08 -6.19 -6.38
C LEU A 59 2.86 -5.08 -7.09
N ILE A 60 3.36 -5.39 -8.30
CA ILE A 60 4.15 -4.45 -9.10
C ILE A 60 3.33 -3.21 -9.45
N LEU A 61 2.09 -3.37 -9.91
CA LEU A 61 1.26 -2.23 -10.33
C LEU A 61 0.78 -1.38 -9.14
N ASP A 62 0.45 -1.99 -8.00
CA ASP A 62 0.11 -1.24 -6.79
C ASP A 62 1.30 -0.48 -6.20
N PHE A 63 2.51 -1.01 -6.35
CA PHE A 63 3.76 -0.34 -6.02
C PHE A 63 4.05 0.81 -7.01
N SER A 64 4.03 0.51 -8.30
CA SER A 64 4.40 1.46 -9.36
C SER A 64 3.46 2.64 -9.46
N LYS A 65 2.14 2.46 -9.20
CA LYS A 65 1.19 3.59 -9.20
C LYS A 65 1.56 4.63 -8.14
N ALA A 66 2.07 4.18 -6.98
CA ALA A 66 2.52 5.09 -5.94
C ALA A 66 3.82 5.80 -6.32
N CYS A 67 4.79 5.06 -6.86
CA CYS A 67 6.02 5.66 -7.38
C CYS A 67 5.72 6.72 -8.45
N LEU A 68 4.85 6.40 -9.41
CA LEU A 68 4.46 7.31 -10.49
C LEU A 68 3.82 8.60 -9.95
N ALA A 69 2.89 8.47 -9.01
CA ALA A 69 2.21 9.64 -8.47
C ALA A 69 3.15 10.54 -7.67
N ILE A 70 4.05 9.98 -6.86
CA ILE A 70 5.07 10.76 -6.14
C ILE A 70 6.04 11.41 -7.12
N TYR A 71 6.55 10.66 -8.11
CA TYR A 71 7.45 11.19 -9.14
C TYR A 71 6.86 12.40 -9.86
N LEU A 72 5.61 12.31 -10.31
CA LEU A 72 4.94 13.42 -10.97
C LEU A 72 4.69 14.60 -10.02
N THR A 73 4.40 14.33 -8.74
CA THR A 73 4.26 15.39 -7.75
C THR A 73 5.59 16.10 -7.50
N GLN A 74 6.71 15.38 -7.43
CA GLN A 74 8.05 15.96 -7.29
C GLN A 74 8.38 16.93 -8.43
N ILE A 75 8.05 16.54 -9.66
CA ILE A 75 8.27 17.42 -10.84
C ILE A 75 7.37 18.65 -10.79
N PHE A 76 6.12 18.50 -10.36
CA PHE A 76 5.13 19.58 -10.37
C PHE A 76 5.30 20.55 -9.20
N ASN A 77 5.38 20.03 -7.97
CA ASN A 77 5.58 20.80 -6.75
C ASN A 77 6.02 19.87 -5.59
N GLU A 78 7.31 19.88 -5.28
CA GLU A 78 7.92 19.03 -4.25
C GLU A 78 7.30 19.24 -2.86
N GLN A 79 6.83 20.45 -2.54
CA GLN A 79 6.21 20.75 -1.24
C GLN A 79 4.90 19.97 -1.00
N LEU A 80 4.30 19.42 -2.06
CA LEU A 80 3.05 18.67 -1.99
C LEU A 80 3.23 17.14 -1.88
N ILE A 81 4.47 16.65 -1.75
CA ILE A 81 4.77 15.20 -1.64
C ILE A 81 4.04 14.57 -0.45
N ILE A 82 4.02 15.24 0.70
CA ILE A 82 3.32 14.76 1.90
C ILE A 82 1.84 14.53 1.59
N LEU A 83 1.23 15.51 0.97
CA LEU A 83 -0.19 15.47 0.63
C LEU A 83 -0.49 14.40 -0.42
N SER A 84 0.32 14.32 -1.48
CA SER A 84 0.23 13.28 -2.50
C SER A 84 0.33 11.88 -1.88
N SER A 85 1.32 11.65 -1.01
CA SER A 85 1.53 10.37 -0.32
C SER A 85 0.31 9.93 0.49
N LEU A 86 -0.30 10.85 1.23
CA LEU A 86 -1.52 10.58 2.00
C LEU A 86 -2.68 10.19 1.09
N PHE A 87 -2.92 10.95 0.01
CA PHE A 87 -4.05 10.70 -0.88
C PHE A 87 -3.88 9.47 -1.77
N ILE A 88 -2.66 9.06 -2.10
CA ILE A 88 -2.38 7.76 -2.74
C ILE A 88 -2.79 6.62 -1.83
N LEU A 89 -2.40 6.65 -0.54
CA LEU A 89 -2.80 5.62 0.42
C LEU A 89 -4.29 5.61 0.67
N ILE A 90 -4.90 6.78 0.87
CA ILE A 90 -6.35 6.90 1.04
C ILE A 90 -7.08 6.34 -0.17
N GLY A 91 -6.63 6.66 -1.40
CA GLY A 91 -7.20 6.11 -2.63
C GLY A 91 -7.08 4.58 -2.71
N HIS A 92 -5.91 4.01 -2.37
CA HIS A 92 -5.71 2.56 -2.36
C HIS A 92 -6.59 1.84 -1.32
N ILE A 93 -6.74 2.43 -0.13
CA ILE A 93 -7.51 1.84 0.97
C ILE A 93 -9.01 2.04 0.76
N PHE A 94 -9.41 3.22 0.29
CA PHE A 94 -10.80 3.63 0.11
C PHE A 94 -11.11 4.02 -1.36
N PRO A 95 -10.96 3.10 -2.33
CA PRO A 95 -11.20 3.40 -3.73
C PRO A 95 -12.69 3.62 -4.01
N ILE A 96 -13.01 4.73 -4.69
CA ILE A 96 -14.39 5.07 -5.05
C ILE A 96 -15.05 3.98 -5.90
N TRP A 97 -14.31 3.33 -6.80
CA TRP A 97 -14.77 2.27 -7.69
C TRP A 97 -15.27 1.01 -6.98
N LEU A 98 -14.81 0.80 -5.74
CA LEU A 98 -15.12 -0.38 -4.93
C LEU A 98 -15.96 -0.04 -3.70
N ARG A 99 -16.73 1.04 -3.74
CA ARG A 99 -17.53 1.52 -2.60
C ARG A 99 -16.67 1.65 -1.33
N PHE A 100 -15.49 2.21 -1.49
CA PHE A 100 -14.52 2.47 -0.42
C PHE A 100 -13.97 1.22 0.31
N LYS A 101 -14.00 0.04 -0.36
CA LYS A 101 -13.48 -1.22 0.18
C LYS A 101 -12.29 -1.70 -0.65
N GLY A 102 -11.12 -1.13 -0.40
CA GLY A 102 -9.88 -1.39 -1.15
C GLY A 102 -8.90 -2.36 -0.50
N GLY A 103 -7.62 -2.13 -0.78
CA GLY A 103 -6.49 -2.89 -0.27
C GLY A 103 -6.01 -2.44 1.13
N LYS A 104 -4.89 -3.01 1.58
CA LYS A 104 -4.25 -2.67 2.86
C LYS A 104 -3.21 -1.55 2.75
N GLY A 105 -2.81 -1.19 1.53
CA GLY A 105 -1.91 -0.09 1.27
C GLY A 105 -0.41 -0.43 1.32
N PHE A 106 0.01 -1.63 1.74
CA PHE A 106 1.42 -1.91 1.99
C PHE A 106 2.30 -1.81 0.73
N ALA A 107 1.86 -2.32 -0.43
CA ALA A 107 2.61 -2.17 -1.68
C ALA A 107 2.75 -0.69 -2.10
N SER A 108 1.67 0.09 -2.00
CA SER A 108 1.70 1.54 -2.27
C SER A 108 2.55 2.29 -1.26
N TYR A 109 2.51 1.90 0.03
CA TYR A 109 3.40 2.42 1.06
C TYR A 109 4.88 2.22 0.71
N LEU A 110 5.27 1.00 0.30
CA LEU A 110 6.64 0.72 -0.14
C LEU A 110 7.04 1.58 -1.35
N GLY A 111 6.13 1.79 -2.31
CA GLY A 111 6.38 2.66 -3.47
C GLY A 111 6.60 4.12 -3.06
N ILE A 112 5.84 4.63 -2.10
CA ILE A 112 6.04 5.98 -1.55
C ILE A 112 7.40 6.08 -0.86
N VAL A 113 7.72 5.13 0.02
CA VAL A 113 8.99 5.15 0.76
C VAL A 113 10.19 5.04 -0.17
N LEU A 114 10.11 4.25 -1.25
CA LEU A 114 11.17 4.20 -2.27
C LEU A 114 11.46 5.57 -2.86
N MET A 115 10.43 6.34 -3.18
CA MET A 115 10.57 7.66 -3.80
C MET A 115 11.11 8.72 -2.83
N ILE A 116 10.94 8.52 -1.52
CA ILE A 116 11.45 9.42 -0.48
C ILE A 116 12.90 9.05 -0.11
N ASN A 117 13.15 7.77 0.17
CA ASN A 117 14.45 7.30 0.63
C ASN A 117 14.68 5.83 0.24
N PHE A 118 15.58 5.60 -0.71
CA PHE A 118 15.93 4.27 -1.21
C PHE A 118 16.48 3.33 -0.13
N TYR A 119 17.31 3.84 0.78
CA TYR A 119 17.90 3.00 1.83
C TYR A 119 16.83 2.56 2.84
N LEU A 120 15.96 3.48 3.26
CA LEU A 120 14.85 3.16 4.15
C LEU A 120 13.91 2.12 3.52
N PHE A 121 13.54 2.30 2.25
CA PHE A 121 12.78 1.30 1.50
C PHE A 121 13.46 -0.07 1.52
N SER A 122 14.76 -0.12 1.25
CA SER A 122 15.53 -1.37 1.20
C SER A 122 15.50 -2.11 2.53
N PHE A 123 15.70 -1.39 3.65
CA PHE A 123 15.60 -1.99 4.98
C PHE A 123 14.21 -2.52 5.29
N ILE A 124 13.15 -1.75 5.01
CA ILE A 124 11.77 -2.17 5.25
C ILE A 124 11.42 -3.41 4.42
N ALA A 125 11.83 -3.43 3.14
CA ALA A 125 11.60 -4.56 2.24
C ALA A 125 12.33 -5.82 2.73
N LEU A 126 13.58 -5.70 3.15
CA LEU A 126 14.37 -6.81 3.70
C LEU A 126 13.75 -7.35 5.00
N ILE A 127 13.32 -6.46 5.91
CA ILE A 127 12.62 -6.86 7.13
C ILE A 127 11.32 -7.60 6.79
N TRP A 128 10.55 -7.10 5.82
CA TRP A 128 9.31 -7.77 5.40
C TRP A 128 9.59 -9.17 4.84
N ILE A 129 10.58 -9.30 3.94
CA ILE A 129 10.97 -10.59 3.36
C ILE A 129 11.41 -11.56 4.47
N PHE A 130 12.30 -11.12 5.36
CA PHE A 130 12.81 -11.96 6.44
C PHE A 130 11.69 -12.48 7.34
N ILE A 131 10.82 -11.58 7.82
CA ILE A 131 9.70 -11.96 8.69
C ILE A 131 8.71 -12.85 7.95
N PHE A 132 8.45 -12.58 6.66
CA PHE A 132 7.56 -13.41 5.87
C PHE A 132 8.10 -14.83 5.67
N LEU A 133 9.39 -15.00 5.48
CA LEU A 133 10.01 -16.32 5.36
C LEU A 133 9.92 -17.13 6.65
N VAL A 134 10.01 -16.46 7.81
CA VAL A 134 9.93 -17.10 9.13
C VAL A 134 8.49 -17.41 9.53
N ILE A 135 7.60 -16.43 9.47
CA ILE A 135 6.23 -16.51 10.03
C ILE A 135 5.21 -16.97 8.97
N ARG A 136 5.45 -16.72 7.68
CA ARG A 136 4.58 -17.03 6.53
C ARG A 136 3.20 -16.35 6.59
N ILE A 137 3.06 -15.28 7.37
CA ILE A 137 1.85 -14.46 7.46
C ILE A 137 2.17 -13.06 6.92
N SER A 138 1.78 -12.80 5.65
CA SER A 138 2.08 -11.55 4.96
C SER A 138 1.57 -10.29 5.67
N SER A 139 0.39 -10.35 6.31
CA SER A 139 -0.15 -9.19 7.04
C SER A 139 0.63 -8.86 8.30
N LEU A 140 1.12 -9.87 9.03
CA LEU A 140 1.95 -9.65 10.21
C LEU A 140 3.33 -9.13 9.82
N SER A 141 3.91 -9.67 8.74
CA SER A 141 5.17 -9.18 8.19
C SER A 141 5.07 -7.71 7.78
N ALA A 142 3.95 -7.32 7.13
CA ALA A 142 3.70 -5.93 6.77
C ALA A 142 3.56 -5.02 7.99
N LEU A 143 2.88 -5.47 9.05
CA LEU A 143 2.76 -4.71 10.30
C LEU A 143 4.12 -4.45 10.95
N ILE A 144 4.91 -5.52 11.14
CA ILE A 144 6.20 -5.42 11.82
C ILE A 144 7.18 -4.56 11.01
N SER A 145 7.26 -4.77 9.69
CA SER A 145 8.15 -3.98 8.83
C SER A 145 7.73 -2.51 8.73
N SER A 146 6.43 -2.21 8.68
CA SER A 146 5.96 -0.82 8.72
C SER A 146 6.27 -0.16 10.06
N PHE A 147 6.08 -0.87 11.18
CA PHE A 147 6.42 -0.32 12.50
C PHE A 147 7.94 -0.08 12.64
N SER A 148 8.76 -1.00 12.11
CA SER A 148 10.23 -0.83 12.10
C SER A 148 10.67 0.42 11.34
N SER A 149 9.89 0.90 10.35
CA SER A 149 10.23 2.11 9.61
C SER A 149 10.32 3.35 10.50
N ILE A 150 9.47 3.46 11.52
CA ILE A 150 9.50 4.57 12.48
C ILE A 150 10.83 4.60 13.22
N LEU A 151 11.25 3.43 13.74
CA LEU A 151 12.52 3.32 14.47
C LEU A 151 13.72 3.57 13.56
N LEU A 152 13.70 3.02 12.34
CA LEU A 152 14.76 3.23 11.35
C LEU A 152 14.88 4.71 10.97
N THR A 153 13.76 5.41 10.75
CA THR A 153 13.75 6.83 10.43
C THR A 153 14.33 7.64 11.56
N TYR A 154 13.91 7.38 12.78
CA TYR A 154 14.41 8.11 13.96
C TYR A 154 15.89 7.91 14.24
N PHE A 155 16.41 6.66 14.11
CA PHE A 155 17.79 6.36 14.49
C PHE A 155 18.81 6.47 13.36
N LEU A 156 18.41 6.26 12.10
CA LEU A 156 19.35 6.09 10.98
C LEU A 156 19.19 7.12 9.86
N PHE A 157 17.99 7.68 9.69
CA PHE A 157 17.69 8.52 8.54
C PHE A 157 17.08 9.85 8.98
N ASN A 158 17.75 10.93 8.67
CA ASN A 158 17.27 12.30 8.85
C ASN A 158 16.25 12.66 7.75
N SER A 159 15.19 11.87 7.59
CA SER A 159 14.15 12.07 6.58
C SER A 159 12.88 12.61 7.23
N ASP A 160 11.88 12.97 6.41
CA ASP A 160 10.59 13.53 6.85
C ASP A 160 9.86 12.56 7.80
N GLU A 161 10.30 12.56 9.07
CA GLU A 161 9.88 11.66 10.13
C GLU A 161 8.36 11.69 10.31
N LEU A 162 7.78 12.88 10.25
CA LEU A 162 6.35 13.07 10.40
C LEU A 162 5.56 12.38 9.29
N LEU A 163 6.00 12.49 8.02
CA LEU A 163 5.35 11.83 6.90
C LEU A 163 5.37 10.32 7.06
N ILE A 164 6.55 9.75 7.32
CA ILE A 164 6.70 8.29 7.45
C ILE A 164 5.90 7.79 8.65
N PHE A 165 5.90 8.52 9.75
CA PHE A 165 5.08 8.21 10.92
C PHE A 165 3.57 8.16 10.59
N ILE A 166 3.04 9.18 9.91
CA ILE A 166 1.62 9.25 9.52
C ILE A 166 1.27 8.11 8.56
N LEU A 167 2.08 7.89 7.51
CA LEU A 167 1.85 6.82 6.55
C LEU A 167 1.87 5.44 7.21
N THR A 168 2.79 5.25 8.16
CA THR A 168 2.89 4.01 8.92
C THR A 168 1.67 3.80 9.79
N LEU A 169 1.22 4.82 10.53
CA LEU A 169 0.00 4.74 11.35
C LEU A 169 -1.22 4.34 10.51
N ILE A 170 -1.42 4.95 9.35
CA ILE A 170 -2.54 4.63 8.46
C ILE A 170 -2.45 3.18 8.00
N THR A 171 -1.28 2.76 7.51
CA THR A 171 -1.06 1.41 6.98
C THR A 171 -1.23 0.35 8.07
N VAL A 172 -0.63 0.57 9.25
CA VAL A 172 -0.69 -0.34 10.39
C VAL A 172 -2.11 -0.44 10.94
N SER A 173 -2.76 0.68 11.21
CA SER A 173 -4.12 0.71 11.77
C SER A 173 -5.10 -0.01 10.85
N TYR A 174 -5.07 0.28 9.56
CA TYR A 174 -5.98 -0.35 8.60
C TYR A 174 -5.68 -1.85 8.41
N THR A 175 -4.41 -2.24 8.37
CA THR A 175 -4.02 -3.66 8.27
C THR A 175 -4.49 -4.45 9.49
N HIS A 176 -4.37 -3.89 10.69
CA HIS A 176 -4.82 -4.51 11.93
C HIS A 176 -6.34 -4.66 11.99
N LEU A 177 -7.09 -3.61 11.67
CA LEU A 177 -8.55 -3.64 11.65
C LEU A 177 -9.07 -4.71 10.67
N ARG A 178 -8.52 -4.76 9.45
CA ARG A 178 -8.89 -5.76 8.45
C ARG A 178 -8.48 -7.18 8.81
N ALA A 179 -7.38 -7.38 9.52
CA ALA A 179 -6.98 -8.70 10.01
C ALA A 179 -7.97 -9.22 11.05
N HIS A 180 -8.42 -8.36 11.95
CA HIS A 180 -9.40 -8.71 12.98
C HIS A 180 -10.78 -9.04 12.41
N GLU A 181 -11.25 -8.29 11.40
CA GLU A 181 -12.50 -8.61 10.68
C GLU A 181 -12.44 -9.97 9.98
N THR A 182 -11.27 -10.32 9.42
CA THR A 182 -11.07 -11.60 8.72
C THR A 182 -11.07 -12.77 9.71
N GLY A 183 -10.43 -12.63 10.86
CA GLY A 183 -10.44 -13.62 11.93
C GLY A 183 -11.86 -13.93 12.42
N ARG A 184 -12.68 -12.91 12.65
CA ARG A 184 -14.10 -13.09 13.03
C ARG A 184 -14.94 -13.82 11.97
N LYS A 185 -14.67 -13.60 10.69
CA LYS A 185 -15.41 -14.27 9.60
C LYS A 185 -15.02 -15.74 9.43
N LEU A 186 -13.82 -16.12 9.85
CA LEU A 186 -13.30 -17.49 9.75
C LEU A 186 -13.59 -18.33 11.00
N GLY A 187 -14.27 -17.75 12.00
CA GLY A 187 -14.71 -18.51 13.20
C GLY A 187 -13.57 -18.95 14.11
N CYS A 188 -12.45 -18.21 14.10
CA CYS A 188 -11.34 -18.39 15.06
C CYS A 188 -11.47 -17.41 16.20
#